data_086bcdc0a8317b59f80a24e7c73298a0
#
_entry.id   086bcdc0a8317b59f80a24e7c73298a0
#
_cell.length_a   1.000
_cell.length_b   1.000
_cell.length_c   1.000
_cell.angle_alpha   90.00
_cell.angle_beta   90.00
_cell.angle_gamma   90.00
#
_symmetry.space_group_name_H-M   'P 1'
#
loop_
_entity.id
_entity.type
_entity.pdbx_description
1 polymer ?
#
loop_
_entity_poly.entity_id
_entity_poly.type
_entity_poly.pdbx_seq_one_letter_code
_entity_poly.pdbx_strand_id
1 'polypeptide(L)'
;MRTGDSQNKHYGLALWGMVIMLVVSNGFLLRQNLQLRSLLKKFEPDRLKAGDKLESFTALGLHGENIAVNFTSNAPRRVLLFLSSDCPYCRDQFGYWKRVIDMAPLKGFQVVAVAMNSEDRSKLAAYLNSMGCPTDSESFRVALIPEEVRQKYKFSMTPTTLVISSDGKADAVWNGMLKPAEVEAASAILGL
;
A
#
# COMPACT_ATOMS: atom_id res chain seq x y z
N MET A 1 -33.67 -46.05 50.37
CA MET A 1 -33.37 -45.57 49.01
C MET A 1 -33.32 -44.06 48.97
N ARG A 2 -32.14 -43.41 49.21
CA ARG A 2 -31.94 -41.96 49.10
C ARG A 2 -30.46 -41.64 48.89
N THR A 3 -29.91 -42.01 47.74
CA THR A 3 -28.51 -41.73 47.41
C THR A 3 -28.32 -40.97 46.09
N GLY A 4 -29.41 -40.64 45.39
CA GLY A 4 -29.33 -39.96 44.07
C GLY A 4 -29.28 -38.43 44.07
N ASP A 5 -29.67 -37.76 45.18
CA ASP A 5 -29.85 -36.29 45.19
C ASP A 5 -28.56 -35.51 45.45
N SER A 6 -27.61 -36.10 46.15
CA SER A 6 -26.32 -35.47 46.43
C SER A 6 -25.38 -35.43 45.19
N GLN A 7 -25.43 -36.45 44.35
CA GLN A 7 -24.57 -36.55 43.17
C GLN A 7 -24.94 -35.51 42.11
N ASN A 8 -26.22 -35.25 41.87
CA ASN A 8 -26.67 -34.26 40.91
C ASN A 8 -26.30 -32.81 41.30
N LYS A 9 -26.24 -32.50 42.58
CA LYS A 9 -25.82 -31.16 43.07
C LYS A 9 -24.33 -30.90 42.78
N HIS A 10 -23.49 -31.89 42.92
CA HIS A 10 -22.04 -31.75 42.61
C HIS A 10 -21.78 -31.59 41.14
N TYR A 11 -22.49 -32.28 40.24
CA TYR A 11 -22.40 -32.08 38.80
C TYR A 11 -22.87 -30.69 38.38
N GLY A 12 -23.95 -30.17 38.96
CA GLY A 12 -24.43 -28.83 38.71
C GLY A 12 -23.39 -27.74 39.07
N LEU A 13 -22.78 -27.87 40.27
CA LEU A 13 -21.74 -26.94 40.72
C LEU A 13 -20.47 -26.99 39.85
N ALA A 14 -20.04 -28.16 39.42
CA ALA A 14 -18.88 -28.35 38.52
C ALA A 14 -19.17 -27.72 37.16
N LEU A 15 -20.37 -27.89 36.61
CA LEU A 15 -20.77 -27.33 35.32
C LEU A 15 -20.83 -25.79 35.37
N TRP A 16 -21.39 -25.20 36.43
CA TRP A 16 -21.37 -23.78 36.64
C TRP A 16 -19.95 -23.21 36.80
N GLY A 17 -19.08 -23.91 37.54
CA GLY A 17 -17.67 -23.53 37.64
C GLY A 17 -16.96 -23.50 36.29
N MET A 18 -17.24 -24.50 35.45
CA MET A 18 -16.68 -24.53 34.08
C MET A 18 -17.19 -23.39 33.19
N VAL A 19 -18.49 -23.10 33.27
CA VAL A 19 -19.09 -21.96 32.52
C VAL A 19 -18.48 -20.63 32.95
N ILE A 20 -18.35 -20.40 34.27
CA ILE A 20 -17.73 -19.18 34.80
C ILE A 20 -16.27 -19.07 34.32
N MET A 21 -15.52 -20.16 34.38
CA MET A 21 -14.13 -20.18 33.92
C MET A 21 -14.01 -19.85 32.42
N LEU A 22 -14.90 -20.39 31.59
CA LEU A 22 -14.96 -20.09 30.14
C LEU A 22 -15.30 -18.62 29.90
N VAL A 23 -16.27 -18.05 30.61
CA VAL A 23 -16.63 -16.64 30.45
C VAL A 23 -15.48 -15.72 30.85
N VAL A 24 -14.81 -16.00 31.98
CA VAL A 24 -13.67 -15.22 32.46
C VAL A 24 -12.51 -15.33 31.47
N SER A 25 -12.20 -16.53 30.98
CA SER A 25 -11.13 -16.76 29.98
C SER A 25 -11.41 -16.03 28.67
N ASN A 26 -12.64 -16.11 28.15
CA ASN A 26 -13.02 -15.38 26.94
C ASN A 26 -12.97 -13.85 27.14
N GLY A 27 -13.42 -13.36 28.28
CA GLY A 27 -13.33 -11.93 28.63
C GLY A 27 -11.87 -11.45 28.68
N PHE A 28 -10.98 -12.25 29.26
CA PHE A 28 -9.54 -11.95 29.31
C PHE A 28 -8.91 -11.93 27.89
N LEU A 29 -9.21 -12.93 27.07
CA LEU A 29 -8.73 -13.00 25.68
C LEU A 29 -9.25 -11.84 24.83
N LEU A 30 -10.51 -11.46 25.02
CA LEU A 30 -11.09 -10.30 24.33
C LEU A 30 -10.37 -9.01 24.71
N ARG A 31 -10.11 -8.81 26.01
CA ARG A 31 -9.36 -7.65 26.51
C ARG A 31 -7.94 -7.61 25.93
N GLN A 32 -7.23 -8.74 25.93
CA GLN A 32 -5.89 -8.82 25.32
C GLN A 32 -5.93 -8.50 23.83
N ASN A 33 -6.91 -9.03 23.09
CA ASN A 33 -7.06 -8.78 21.66
C ASN A 33 -7.33 -7.29 21.37
N LEU A 34 -8.17 -6.64 22.19
CA LEU A 34 -8.42 -5.20 22.06
C LEU A 34 -7.19 -4.36 22.39
N GLN A 35 -6.41 -4.74 23.40
CA GLN A 35 -5.15 -4.08 23.73
C GLN A 35 -4.11 -4.23 22.59
N LEU A 36 -3.95 -5.44 22.06
CA LEU A 36 -3.07 -5.70 20.92
C LEU A 36 -3.47 -4.88 19.69
N ARG A 37 -4.77 -4.81 19.38
CA ARG A 37 -5.27 -3.97 18.28
C ARG A 37 -4.99 -2.49 18.49
N SER A 38 -5.12 -1.98 19.72
CA SER A 38 -4.80 -0.58 20.03
C SER A 38 -3.30 -0.29 19.91
N LEU A 39 -2.45 -1.22 20.31
CA LEU A 39 -1.00 -1.12 20.12
C LEU A 39 -0.63 -1.17 18.64
N LEU A 40 -1.19 -2.10 17.87
CA LEU A 40 -0.94 -2.18 16.43
C LEU A 40 -1.33 -0.88 15.71
N LYS A 41 -2.48 -0.27 16.06
CA LYS A 41 -2.86 1.05 15.52
C LYS A 41 -1.87 2.16 15.87
N LYS A 42 -1.26 2.11 17.06
CA LYS A 42 -0.24 3.09 17.48
C LYS A 42 1.09 2.91 16.75
N PHE A 43 1.38 1.68 16.30
CA PHE A 43 2.57 1.34 15.51
C PHE A 43 2.29 1.34 14.00
N GLU A 44 1.03 1.52 13.58
CA GLU A 44 0.74 1.72 12.16
C GLU A 44 1.44 3.01 11.72
N PRO A 45 2.44 2.94 10.82
CA PRO A 45 3.09 4.15 10.34
C PRO A 45 2.00 5.05 9.74
N ASP A 46 2.08 6.33 10.07
CA ASP A 46 1.17 7.35 9.50
C ASP A 46 1.49 7.48 8.01
N ARG A 47 0.95 6.54 7.25
CA ARG A 47 1.17 6.42 5.80
C ARG A 47 0.33 7.44 5.07
N LEU A 48 0.81 7.84 3.90
CA LEU A 48 0.05 8.65 2.98
C LEU A 48 -1.34 8.03 2.73
N LYS A 49 -2.37 8.86 2.82
CA LYS A 49 -3.77 8.48 2.63
C LYS A 49 -4.41 9.31 1.52
N ALA A 50 -5.52 8.81 0.99
CA ALA A 50 -6.35 9.62 0.11
C ALA A 50 -6.77 10.91 0.82
N GLY A 51 -6.62 12.03 0.13
CA GLY A 51 -6.85 13.36 0.66
C GLY A 51 -5.59 14.11 1.09
N ASP A 52 -4.49 13.42 1.37
CA ASP A 52 -3.22 14.05 1.72
C ASP A 52 -2.63 14.80 0.52
N LYS A 53 -1.87 15.86 0.79
CA LYS A 53 -1.24 16.68 -0.25
C LYS A 53 0.25 16.38 -0.34
N LEU A 54 0.70 16.11 -1.56
CA LEU A 54 2.12 16.00 -1.88
C LEU A 54 2.61 17.33 -2.44
N GLU A 55 3.80 17.73 -2.01
CA GLU A 55 4.53 18.85 -2.60
C GLU A 55 5.36 18.35 -3.78
N SER A 56 5.58 19.23 -4.74
CA SER A 56 6.51 18.97 -5.84
C SER A 56 7.91 18.68 -5.32
N PHE A 57 8.58 17.73 -5.94
CA PHE A 57 9.96 17.36 -5.57
C PHE A 57 10.78 17.03 -6.80
N THR A 58 12.09 17.06 -6.63
CA THR A 58 13.04 16.62 -7.65
C THR A 58 13.60 15.25 -7.26
N ALA A 59 13.64 14.34 -8.19
CA ALA A 59 14.21 13.01 -8.07
C ALA A 59 15.30 12.79 -9.12
N LEU A 60 16.12 11.77 -8.94
CA LEU A 60 17.08 11.34 -9.95
C LEU A 60 16.42 10.32 -10.89
N GLY A 61 16.69 10.45 -12.19
CA GLY A 61 16.32 9.44 -13.18
C GLY A 61 17.30 8.26 -13.23
N LEU A 62 16.98 7.27 -14.06
CA LEU A 62 17.84 6.10 -14.27
C LEU A 62 19.26 6.47 -14.75
N HIS A 63 19.36 7.50 -15.59
CA HIS A 63 20.64 7.96 -16.16
C HIS A 63 21.30 9.09 -15.37
N GLY A 64 20.77 9.42 -14.16
CA GLY A 64 21.28 10.45 -13.27
C GLY A 64 20.79 11.87 -13.59
N GLU A 65 19.85 12.01 -14.52
CA GLU A 65 19.18 13.26 -14.84
C GLU A 65 18.23 13.69 -13.69
N ASN A 66 18.01 14.99 -13.57
CA ASN A 66 17.03 15.51 -12.62
C ASN A 66 15.62 15.44 -13.21
N ILE A 67 14.74 14.73 -12.51
CA ILE A 67 13.32 14.59 -12.86
C ILE A 67 12.50 15.43 -11.87
N ALA A 68 11.88 16.50 -12.37
CA ALA A 68 10.94 17.28 -11.58
C ALA A 68 9.56 16.61 -11.57
N VAL A 69 9.09 16.20 -10.39
CA VAL A 69 7.73 15.72 -10.17
C VAL A 69 6.90 16.90 -9.65
N ASN A 70 6.32 17.65 -10.58
CA ASN A 70 5.63 18.91 -10.28
C ASN A 70 4.12 18.71 -10.18
N PHE A 71 3.51 19.28 -9.15
CA PHE A 71 2.08 19.33 -8.95
C PHE A 71 1.61 20.78 -9.05
N THR A 72 1.18 21.16 -10.25
CA THR A 72 0.63 22.49 -10.53
C THR A 72 -0.72 22.32 -11.20
N SER A 73 -1.60 23.32 -11.10
CA SER A 73 -2.96 23.27 -11.64
C SER A 73 -3.06 22.92 -13.13
N ASN A 74 -1.98 23.15 -13.90
CA ASN A 74 -1.91 22.82 -15.33
C ASN A 74 -1.16 21.49 -15.61
N ALA A 75 -0.69 20.80 -14.57
CA ALA A 75 -0.03 19.52 -14.75
C ALA A 75 -1.06 18.40 -15.01
N PRO A 76 -0.71 17.39 -15.81
CA PRO A 76 -1.57 16.22 -15.94
C PRO A 76 -1.69 15.48 -14.62
N ARG A 77 -2.80 14.74 -14.43
CA ARG A 77 -2.92 13.77 -13.35
C ARG A 77 -1.73 12.81 -13.38
N ARG A 78 -1.26 12.36 -12.24
CA ARG A 78 -0.13 11.43 -12.15
C ARG A 78 -0.49 10.15 -11.43
N VAL A 79 0.11 9.08 -11.90
CA VAL A 79 0.11 7.78 -11.21
C VAL A 79 1.53 7.50 -10.77
N LEU A 80 1.77 7.43 -9.47
CA LEU A 80 3.06 7.02 -8.92
C LEU A 80 2.99 5.53 -8.59
N LEU A 81 3.91 4.76 -9.15
CA LEU A 81 4.04 3.32 -8.95
C LEU A 81 5.32 3.05 -8.15
N PHE A 82 5.17 2.82 -6.85
CA PHE A 82 6.31 2.51 -5.99
C PHE A 82 6.70 1.04 -6.15
N LEU A 83 7.93 0.82 -6.55
CA LEU A 83 8.46 -0.50 -6.86
C LEU A 83 9.91 -0.67 -6.38
N SER A 84 10.37 -1.91 -6.34
CA SER A 84 11.76 -2.29 -6.18
C SER A 84 12.06 -3.48 -7.08
N SER A 85 13.28 -3.55 -7.60
CA SER A 85 13.74 -4.67 -8.42
C SER A 85 13.74 -6.01 -7.67
N ASP A 86 13.80 -5.97 -6.34
CA ASP A 86 13.79 -7.15 -5.46
C ASP A 86 12.39 -7.52 -4.93
N CYS A 87 11.37 -6.77 -5.30
CA CYS A 87 10.00 -6.98 -4.80
C CYS A 87 9.24 -8.02 -5.65
N PRO A 88 8.97 -9.24 -5.15
CA PRO A 88 8.24 -10.26 -5.91
C PRO A 88 6.80 -9.84 -6.21
N TYR A 89 6.12 -9.19 -5.27
CA TYR A 89 4.75 -8.69 -5.44
C TYR A 89 4.64 -7.56 -6.46
N CYS A 90 5.72 -6.80 -6.71
CA CYS A 90 5.75 -5.81 -7.78
C CYS A 90 5.68 -6.50 -9.14
N ARG A 91 6.31 -7.65 -9.30
CA ARG A 91 6.24 -8.46 -10.52
C ARG A 91 4.83 -8.97 -10.77
N ASP A 92 4.17 -9.48 -9.73
CA ASP A 92 2.80 -10.00 -9.84
C ASP A 92 1.79 -8.87 -10.16
N GLN A 93 2.02 -7.68 -9.61
CA GLN A 93 1.22 -6.48 -9.86
C GLN A 93 1.41 -5.92 -11.28
N PHE A 94 2.52 -6.24 -11.92
CA PHE A 94 2.98 -5.57 -13.12
C PHE A 94 2.02 -5.69 -14.31
N GLY A 95 1.28 -6.78 -14.42
CA GLY A 95 0.29 -6.97 -15.49
C GLY A 95 -0.79 -5.86 -15.49
N TYR A 96 -1.21 -5.39 -14.33
CA TYR A 96 -2.10 -4.24 -14.22
C TYR A 96 -1.36 -2.93 -14.49
N TRP A 97 -0.19 -2.71 -13.90
CA TRP A 97 0.61 -1.51 -14.11
C TRP A 97 0.97 -1.28 -15.57
N LYS A 98 1.27 -2.36 -16.31
CA LYS A 98 1.54 -2.29 -17.74
C LYS A 98 0.36 -1.70 -18.51
N ARG A 99 -0.87 -2.11 -18.20
CA ARG A 99 -2.08 -1.51 -18.80
C ARG A 99 -2.20 -0.02 -18.47
N VAL A 100 -1.93 0.37 -17.21
CA VAL A 100 -1.93 1.77 -16.80
C VAL A 100 -0.89 2.58 -17.60
N ILE A 101 0.33 2.05 -17.74
CA ILE A 101 1.42 2.67 -18.50
C ILE A 101 1.04 2.84 -19.99
N ASP A 102 0.51 1.79 -20.62
CA ASP A 102 0.15 1.79 -22.03
C ASP A 102 -1.01 2.77 -22.33
N MET A 103 -1.93 2.92 -21.38
CA MET A 103 -3.06 3.83 -21.54
C MET A 103 -2.77 5.28 -21.17
N ALA A 104 -1.66 5.56 -20.48
CA ALA A 104 -1.31 6.90 -20.01
C ALA A 104 -1.31 7.97 -21.13
N PRO A 105 -0.66 7.76 -22.30
CA PRO A 105 -0.64 8.75 -23.37
C PRO A 105 -2.04 8.97 -23.98
N LEU A 106 -2.87 7.94 -24.02
CA LEU A 106 -4.23 8.01 -24.58
C LEU A 106 -5.21 8.74 -23.65
N LYS A 107 -4.97 8.67 -22.35
CA LYS A 107 -5.86 9.24 -21.29
C LYS A 107 -5.33 10.55 -20.72
N GLY A 108 -4.17 11.03 -21.18
CA GLY A 108 -3.59 12.31 -20.80
C GLY A 108 -3.11 12.39 -19.34
N PHE A 109 -2.68 11.28 -18.76
CA PHE A 109 -2.00 11.28 -17.46
C PHE A 109 -0.54 10.82 -17.59
N GLN A 110 0.27 11.08 -16.59
CA GLN A 110 1.66 10.64 -16.53
C GLN A 110 1.82 9.51 -15.52
N VAL A 111 2.65 8.53 -15.84
CA VAL A 111 3.07 7.48 -14.91
C VAL A 111 4.50 7.71 -14.50
N VAL A 112 4.76 7.70 -13.21
CA VAL A 112 6.11 7.78 -12.65
C VAL A 112 6.35 6.52 -11.83
N ALA A 113 7.26 5.67 -12.29
CA ALA A 113 7.78 4.57 -11.50
C ALA A 113 8.75 5.14 -10.46
N VAL A 114 8.43 4.92 -9.19
CA VAL A 114 9.21 5.47 -8.08
C VAL A 114 9.97 4.35 -7.40
N ALA A 115 11.28 4.44 -7.39
CA ALA A 115 12.17 3.53 -6.68
C ALA A 115 12.94 4.25 -5.57
N MET A 116 13.50 3.49 -4.64
CA MET A 116 14.34 4.07 -3.58
C MET A 116 15.67 4.55 -4.18
N ASN A 117 16.20 5.67 -3.67
CA ASN A 117 17.48 6.21 -4.15
C ASN A 117 18.67 5.26 -3.89
N SER A 118 18.54 4.36 -2.92
CA SER A 118 19.53 3.30 -2.64
C SER A 118 19.47 2.12 -3.61
N GLU A 119 18.50 2.10 -4.53
CA GLU A 119 18.34 1.04 -5.53
C GLU A 119 19.50 1.07 -6.52
N ASP A 120 20.01 -0.12 -6.89
CA ASP A 120 20.97 -0.25 -7.99
C ASP A 120 20.25 0.08 -9.32
N ARG A 121 20.70 1.17 -9.97
CA ARG A 121 20.09 1.67 -11.21
C ARG A 121 20.16 0.67 -12.35
N SER A 122 21.29 -0.03 -12.48
CA SER A 122 21.47 -1.03 -13.54
C SER A 122 20.52 -2.21 -13.36
N LYS A 123 20.37 -2.67 -12.13
CA LYS A 123 19.42 -3.73 -11.75
C LYS A 123 17.97 -3.28 -11.97
N LEU A 124 17.65 -2.06 -11.58
CA LEU A 124 16.32 -1.48 -11.80
C LEU A 124 16.00 -1.33 -13.28
N ALA A 125 16.96 -0.83 -14.08
CA ALA A 125 16.80 -0.73 -15.53
C ALA A 125 16.58 -2.09 -16.18
N ALA A 126 17.40 -3.09 -15.83
CA ALA A 126 17.24 -4.46 -16.32
C ALA A 126 15.87 -5.05 -15.93
N TYR A 127 15.42 -4.80 -14.70
CA TYR A 127 14.11 -5.23 -14.23
C TYR A 127 12.98 -4.60 -15.07
N LEU A 128 12.98 -3.27 -15.24
CA LEU A 128 11.97 -2.55 -16.01
C LEU A 128 11.96 -2.99 -17.48
N ASN A 129 13.14 -3.16 -18.10
CA ASN A 129 13.28 -3.67 -19.44
C ASN A 129 12.70 -5.10 -19.59
N SER A 130 12.96 -5.97 -18.62
CA SER A 130 12.41 -7.34 -18.61
C SER A 130 10.88 -7.36 -18.54
N MET A 131 10.29 -6.30 -18.01
CA MET A 131 8.84 -6.11 -17.89
C MET A 131 8.25 -5.34 -19.10
N GLY A 132 9.05 -4.95 -20.08
CA GLY A 132 8.62 -4.22 -21.29
C GLY A 132 8.17 -2.79 -21.01
N CYS A 133 8.79 -2.12 -20.03
CA CYS A 133 8.52 -0.71 -19.73
C CYS A 133 9.19 0.20 -20.78
N PRO A 134 8.49 1.22 -21.29
CA PRO A 134 9.06 2.24 -22.16
C PRO A 134 9.84 3.28 -21.34
N THR A 135 11.05 2.96 -20.90
CA THR A 135 11.84 3.80 -19.98
C THR A 135 12.18 5.20 -20.52
N ASP A 136 12.07 5.39 -21.84
CA ASP A 136 12.39 6.65 -22.55
C ASP A 136 11.14 7.39 -23.06
N SER A 137 9.98 7.20 -22.43
CA SER A 137 8.72 7.81 -22.83
C SER A 137 8.39 9.06 -21.99
N GLU A 138 7.80 10.08 -22.62
CA GLU A 138 7.29 11.25 -21.90
C GLU A 138 6.14 10.92 -20.93
N SER A 139 5.36 9.91 -21.25
CA SER A 139 4.23 9.46 -20.44
C SER A 139 4.62 8.50 -19.31
N PHE A 140 5.83 7.94 -19.34
CA PHE A 140 6.38 7.06 -18.32
C PHE A 140 7.80 7.47 -17.97
N ARG A 141 8.04 7.78 -16.71
CA ARG A 141 9.36 8.15 -16.19
C ARG A 141 9.71 7.31 -14.98
N VAL A 142 11.01 7.15 -14.75
CA VAL A 142 11.54 6.42 -13.59
C VAL A 142 12.24 7.41 -12.67
N ALA A 143 11.79 7.53 -11.45
CA ALA A 143 12.29 8.47 -10.45
C ALA A 143 12.83 7.76 -9.22
N LEU A 144 14.10 7.99 -8.89
CA LEU A 144 14.72 7.56 -7.65
C LEU A 144 14.44 8.62 -6.59
N ILE A 145 13.56 8.28 -5.66
CA ILE A 145 13.04 9.24 -4.68
C ILE A 145 14.11 9.61 -3.64
N PRO A 146 14.33 10.92 -3.35
CA PRO A 146 15.21 11.34 -2.28
C PRO A 146 14.74 10.83 -0.91
N GLU A 147 15.69 10.54 -0.03
CA GLU A 147 15.38 9.99 1.29
C GLU A 147 14.52 10.94 2.14
N GLU A 148 14.72 12.24 2.02
CA GLU A 148 13.94 13.26 2.71
C GLU A 148 12.46 13.21 2.30
N VAL A 149 12.19 13.04 1.00
CA VAL A 149 10.82 12.92 0.46
C VAL A 149 10.21 11.60 0.92
N ARG A 150 10.98 10.51 0.88
CA ARG A 150 10.55 9.20 1.37
C ARG A 150 10.13 9.26 2.84
N GLN A 151 10.93 9.91 3.68
CA GLN A 151 10.65 10.04 5.12
C GLN A 151 9.47 10.98 5.38
N LYS A 152 9.41 12.14 4.69
CA LYS A 152 8.34 13.13 4.82
C LYS A 152 6.96 12.50 4.59
N TYR A 153 6.81 11.72 3.53
CA TYR A 153 5.55 11.08 3.15
C TYR A 153 5.44 9.62 3.59
N LYS A 154 6.44 9.12 4.35
CA LYS A 154 6.48 7.77 4.91
C LYS A 154 6.25 6.66 3.86
N PHE A 155 6.84 6.84 2.70
CA PHE A 155 6.85 5.83 1.65
C PHE A 155 7.74 4.65 2.06
N SER A 156 7.14 3.57 2.54
CA SER A 156 7.87 2.44 3.14
C SER A 156 7.50 1.07 2.57
N MET A 157 6.58 1.02 1.61
CA MET A 157 6.05 -0.24 1.10
C MET A 157 6.06 -0.30 -0.42
N THR A 158 6.42 -1.46 -0.95
CA THR A 158 6.27 -1.82 -2.37
C THR A 158 5.51 -3.15 -2.48
N PRO A 159 4.64 -3.32 -3.47
CA PRO A 159 4.15 -2.29 -4.38
C PRO A 159 3.24 -1.26 -3.68
N THR A 160 3.25 -0.01 -4.15
CA THR A 160 2.21 0.98 -3.80
C THR A 160 1.77 1.68 -5.07
N THR A 161 0.48 1.84 -5.25
CA THR A 161 -0.11 2.60 -6.36
C THR A 161 -0.78 3.84 -5.80
N LEU A 162 -0.41 5.01 -6.33
CA LEU A 162 -0.89 6.30 -5.87
C LEU A 162 -1.38 7.11 -7.06
N VAL A 163 -2.61 7.55 -7.03
CA VAL A 163 -3.18 8.46 -8.03
C VAL A 163 -3.22 9.87 -7.43
N ILE A 164 -2.62 10.83 -8.14
CA ILE A 164 -2.48 12.21 -7.69
C ILE A 164 -3.12 13.13 -8.73
N SER A 165 -3.98 14.01 -8.26
CA SER A 165 -4.54 15.10 -9.05
C SER A 165 -3.48 16.14 -9.41
N SER A 166 -3.82 17.02 -10.35
CA SER A 166 -2.93 18.08 -10.84
C SER A 166 -2.41 19.00 -9.74
N ASP A 167 -3.19 19.25 -8.68
CA ASP A 167 -2.83 20.12 -7.55
C ASP A 167 -2.02 19.40 -6.43
N GLY A 168 -1.65 18.16 -6.65
CA GLY A 168 -0.85 17.36 -5.71
C GLY A 168 -1.64 16.61 -4.63
N LYS A 169 -2.97 16.61 -4.71
CA LYS A 169 -3.79 15.85 -3.77
C LYS A 169 -3.81 14.37 -4.16
N ALA A 170 -3.63 13.48 -3.21
CA ALA A 170 -3.77 12.05 -3.40
C ALA A 170 -5.27 11.70 -3.56
N ASP A 171 -5.69 11.38 -4.77
CA ASP A 171 -7.07 10.94 -5.06
C ASP A 171 -7.29 9.54 -4.52
N ALA A 172 -6.29 8.67 -4.64
CA ALA A 172 -6.34 7.30 -4.12
C ALA A 172 -4.94 6.78 -3.79
N VAL A 173 -4.86 5.92 -2.78
CA VAL A 173 -3.63 5.26 -2.32
C VAL A 173 -3.92 3.80 -2.03
N TRP A 174 -3.19 2.91 -2.68
CA TRP A 174 -3.23 1.46 -2.42
C TRP A 174 -1.85 0.98 -2.04
N ASN A 175 -1.74 0.52 -0.80
CA ASN A 175 -0.52 -0.04 -0.24
C ASN A 175 -0.55 -1.57 -0.34
N GLY A 176 0.46 -2.14 -0.97
CA GLY A 176 0.53 -3.55 -1.31
C GLY A 176 -0.09 -3.86 -2.67
N MET A 177 -0.24 -5.14 -2.95
CA MET A 177 -0.85 -5.64 -4.18
C MET A 177 -2.33 -5.26 -4.25
N LEU A 178 -2.76 -4.72 -5.40
CA LEU A 178 -4.16 -4.39 -5.64
C LEU A 178 -5.00 -5.67 -5.71
N LYS A 179 -6.07 -5.68 -4.92
CA LYS A 179 -7.12 -6.72 -5.00
C LYS A 179 -8.03 -6.46 -6.22
N PRO A 180 -8.79 -7.45 -6.70
CA PRO A 180 -9.67 -7.27 -7.86
C PRO A 180 -10.58 -6.03 -7.77
N ALA A 181 -11.25 -5.81 -6.65
CA ALA A 181 -12.10 -4.64 -6.43
C ALA A 181 -11.32 -3.31 -6.44
N GLU A 182 -10.05 -3.32 -5.98
CA GLU A 182 -9.19 -2.16 -6.01
C GLU A 182 -8.67 -1.87 -7.44
N VAL A 183 -8.46 -2.92 -8.25
CA VAL A 183 -8.14 -2.79 -9.68
C VAL A 183 -9.31 -2.12 -10.42
N GLU A 184 -10.55 -2.53 -10.14
CA GLU A 184 -11.74 -1.90 -10.71
C GLU A 184 -11.87 -0.43 -10.30
N ALA A 185 -11.68 -0.14 -9.01
CA ALA A 185 -11.72 1.24 -8.49
C ALA A 185 -10.62 2.11 -9.12
N ALA A 186 -9.39 1.61 -9.21
CA ALA A 186 -8.28 2.31 -9.85
C ALA A 186 -8.55 2.56 -11.35
N SER A 187 -9.09 1.55 -12.05
CA SER A 187 -9.46 1.67 -13.45
C SER A 187 -10.55 2.73 -13.65
N ALA A 188 -11.58 2.74 -12.81
CA ALA A 188 -12.64 3.76 -12.86
C ALA A 188 -12.10 5.18 -12.65
N ILE A 189 -11.19 5.39 -11.69
CA ILE A 189 -10.56 6.70 -11.42
C ILE A 189 -9.72 7.15 -12.63
N LEU A 190 -9.04 6.24 -13.31
CA LEU A 190 -8.16 6.54 -14.44
C LEU A 190 -8.90 6.54 -15.79
N GLY A 191 -10.15 6.10 -15.83
CA GLY A 191 -10.95 5.98 -17.05
C GLY A 191 -10.45 4.88 -17.99
N LEU A 192 -9.97 3.76 -17.43
CA LEU A 192 -9.43 2.60 -18.14
C LEU A 192 -10.51 1.59 -18.50
#